data_af320c2675bce435a4a99cb030d8682f
#
_entry.id   af320c2675bce435a4a99cb030d8682f
#
_cell.length_a   1.000
_cell.length_b   1.000
_cell.length_c   1.000
_cell.angle_alpha   90.00
_cell.angle_beta   90.00
_cell.angle_gamma   90.00
#
_symmetry.space_group_name_H-M   'P 1'
#
loop_
_entity.id
_entity.type
_entity.pdbx_description
1 polymer ?
#
loop_
_entity_poly.entity_id
_entity_poly.type
_entity_poly.pdbx_seq_one_letter_code
_entity_poly.pdbx_strand_id
1 'polypeptide(L)'
;EILYDAKPHIGTDLLRGVVKQLREKIISLGGEVRFFAKVTGFQWENDRVQAVFLQNGEKIEAEDVVLALGHSARDTFTLLYEEKFALEQKPFAMGVRIEHPQAMIDAVQYGDAAALLPAADYRLTYTTQKNRGVYTFCMCPGGYVVAAASEEGRLAVNGMSEHARDGKNANSALLVQIFPEDFGSDHPLAGMLFQRELEEKAFLAGGGSYTAPVQTVGSFLGKGKGEAAEV
;
A
#
# COMPACT_ATOMS: atom_id res chain seq x y z
N GLU A 1 -17.92 14.37 -12.57
CA GLU A 1 -17.29 14.12 -11.29
C GLU A 1 -15.93 14.84 -11.21
N ILE A 2 -15.01 14.59 -12.12
CA ILE A 2 -13.66 15.19 -12.13
C ILE A 2 -13.64 16.74 -12.19
N LEU A 3 -14.69 17.34 -12.70
CA LEU A 3 -14.84 18.81 -12.75
C LEU A 3 -15.18 19.43 -11.39
N TYR A 4 -15.73 18.64 -10.49
CA TYR A 4 -16.22 19.10 -9.18
C TYR A 4 -15.47 18.47 -8.02
N ASP A 5 -15.00 17.25 -8.19
CA ASP A 5 -14.21 16.49 -7.22
C ASP A 5 -13.00 15.89 -7.94
N ALA A 6 -11.82 16.42 -7.68
CA ALA A 6 -10.56 15.96 -8.29
C ALA A 6 -10.11 14.55 -7.84
N LYS A 7 -11.04 13.68 -7.47
CA LYS A 7 -10.78 12.31 -6.97
C LYS A 7 -11.59 11.27 -7.75
N PRO A 8 -11.33 11.10 -9.07
CA PRO A 8 -12.04 10.11 -9.84
C PRO A 8 -11.75 8.71 -9.30
N HIS A 9 -12.80 7.92 -9.11
CA HIS A 9 -12.69 6.51 -8.76
C HIS A 9 -12.73 5.66 -10.03
N ILE A 10 -11.67 4.89 -10.28
CA ILE A 10 -11.60 3.98 -11.42
C ILE A 10 -12.23 2.63 -11.06
N GLY A 11 -11.90 2.10 -9.89
CA GLY A 11 -12.23 0.74 -9.44
C GLY A 11 -11.15 -0.28 -9.80
N THR A 12 -11.00 -1.27 -8.95
CA THR A 12 -9.96 -2.31 -9.09
C THR A 12 -10.20 -3.18 -10.32
N ASP A 13 -11.45 -3.43 -10.68
CA ASP A 13 -11.90 -4.17 -11.85
C ASP A 13 -11.46 -3.50 -13.17
N LEU A 14 -11.63 -2.19 -13.29
CA LEU A 14 -11.27 -1.43 -14.48
C LEU A 14 -9.78 -1.07 -14.56
N LEU A 15 -9.10 -0.99 -13.42
CA LEU A 15 -7.70 -0.54 -13.35
C LEU A 15 -6.77 -1.37 -14.23
N ARG A 16 -6.99 -2.67 -14.36
CA ARG A 16 -6.20 -3.56 -15.23
C ARG A 16 -6.22 -3.10 -16.68
N GLY A 17 -7.42 -2.69 -17.18
CA GLY A 17 -7.59 -2.16 -18.53
C GLY A 17 -6.84 -0.84 -18.72
N VAL A 18 -6.91 0.06 -17.74
CA VAL A 18 -6.22 1.35 -17.78
C VAL A 18 -4.71 1.18 -17.84
N VAL A 19 -4.14 0.32 -16.96
CA VAL A 19 -2.69 0.06 -16.95
C VAL A 19 -2.22 -0.56 -18.27
N LYS A 20 -3.01 -1.48 -18.84
CA LYS A 20 -2.72 -2.06 -20.16
C LYS A 20 -2.69 -0.98 -21.25
N GLN A 21 -3.70 -0.11 -21.30
CA GLN A 21 -3.78 0.98 -22.28
C GLN A 21 -2.63 1.98 -22.15
N LEU A 22 -2.22 2.31 -20.91
CA LEU A 22 -1.04 3.17 -20.68
C LEU A 22 0.22 2.54 -21.25
N ARG A 23 0.45 1.24 -21.03
CA ARG A 23 1.58 0.52 -21.61
C ARG A 23 1.54 0.53 -23.14
N GLU A 24 0.40 0.22 -23.73
CA GLU A 24 0.21 0.22 -25.18
C GLU A 24 0.45 1.62 -25.77
N LYS A 25 0.04 2.66 -25.05
CA LYS A 25 0.31 4.05 -25.44
C LYS A 25 1.80 4.37 -25.44
N ILE A 26 2.55 3.95 -24.42
CA ILE A 26 4.02 4.11 -24.36
C ILE A 26 4.65 3.46 -25.59
N ILE A 27 4.29 2.21 -25.89
CA ILE A 27 4.82 1.47 -27.04
C ILE A 27 4.45 2.16 -28.36
N SER A 28 3.22 2.63 -28.50
CA SER A 28 2.76 3.34 -29.73
C SER A 28 3.48 4.66 -29.99
N LEU A 29 4.07 5.25 -28.96
CA LEU A 29 4.88 6.48 -29.03
C LEU A 29 6.38 6.20 -29.25
N GLY A 30 6.77 4.93 -29.47
CA GLY A 30 8.16 4.53 -29.70
C GLY A 30 8.91 4.16 -28.41
N GLY A 31 8.23 4.11 -27.27
CA GLY A 31 8.81 3.64 -26.03
C GLY A 31 8.89 2.12 -25.98
N GLU A 32 9.73 1.59 -25.10
CA GLU A 32 9.87 0.16 -24.85
C GLU A 32 9.42 -0.18 -23.42
N VAL A 33 8.70 -1.30 -23.26
CA VAL A 33 8.34 -1.86 -21.95
C VAL A 33 8.89 -3.26 -21.85
N ARG A 34 9.76 -3.49 -20.90
CA ARG A 34 10.45 -4.77 -20.67
C ARG A 34 9.97 -5.41 -19.38
N PHE A 35 9.54 -6.65 -19.47
CA PHE A 35 9.26 -7.51 -18.32
C PHE A 35 10.47 -8.40 -18.02
N PHE A 36 10.55 -8.91 -16.78
CA PHE A 36 11.66 -9.73 -16.32
C PHE A 36 13.03 -9.06 -16.49
N ALA A 37 13.04 -7.75 -16.47
CA ALA A 37 14.21 -6.90 -16.65
C ALA A 37 14.58 -6.23 -15.31
N LYS A 38 14.95 -7.07 -14.32
CA LYS A 38 15.36 -6.59 -12.99
C LYS A 38 16.71 -5.87 -13.08
N VAL A 39 16.76 -4.63 -12.60
CA VAL A 39 17.99 -3.88 -12.47
C VAL A 39 18.79 -4.40 -11.27
N THR A 40 20.07 -4.65 -11.47
CA THR A 40 20.99 -5.24 -10.47
C THR A 40 22.23 -4.39 -10.23
N GLY A 41 22.38 -3.25 -10.92
CA GLY A 41 23.51 -2.35 -10.71
C GLY A 41 23.45 -1.13 -11.62
N PHE A 42 24.35 -0.19 -11.35
CA PHE A 42 24.50 1.04 -12.09
C PHE A 42 25.95 1.23 -12.51
N GLN A 43 26.18 1.84 -13.67
CA GLN A 43 27.49 2.32 -14.08
C GLN A 43 27.54 3.84 -13.92
N TRP A 44 28.56 4.32 -13.27
CA TRP A 44 28.79 5.74 -13.00
C TRP A 44 30.07 6.22 -13.68
N GLU A 45 30.01 7.43 -14.20
CA GLU A 45 31.17 8.16 -14.64
C GLU A 45 30.97 9.66 -14.33
N ASN A 46 31.92 10.26 -13.62
CA ASN A 46 31.87 11.68 -13.23
C ASN A 46 30.56 12.08 -12.53
N ASP A 47 30.12 11.28 -11.55
CA ASP A 47 28.87 11.45 -10.78
C ASP A 47 27.57 11.41 -11.64
N ARG A 48 27.64 10.85 -12.84
CA ARG A 48 26.49 10.64 -13.71
C ARG A 48 26.30 9.15 -14.00
N VAL A 49 25.04 8.73 -13.99
CA VAL A 49 24.68 7.41 -14.49
C VAL A 49 24.97 7.34 -15.99
N GLN A 50 25.62 6.28 -16.44
CA GLN A 50 25.88 5.99 -17.85
C GLN A 50 25.12 4.76 -18.34
N ALA A 51 24.80 3.84 -17.43
CA ALA A 51 24.07 2.63 -17.76
C ALA A 51 23.47 1.98 -16.52
N VAL A 52 22.52 1.10 -16.76
CA VAL A 52 22.00 0.13 -15.78
C VAL A 52 22.35 -1.28 -16.22
N PHE A 53 22.57 -2.16 -15.26
CA PHE A 53 22.77 -3.60 -15.50
C PHE A 53 21.51 -4.38 -15.13
N LEU A 54 21.16 -5.34 -15.96
CA LEU A 54 20.05 -6.25 -15.72
C LEU A 54 20.54 -7.58 -15.16
N GLN A 55 19.63 -8.30 -14.50
CA GLN A 55 19.93 -9.63 -13.92
C GLN A 55 20.46 -10.65 -14.94
N ASN A 56 20.09 -10.53 -16.21
CA ASN A 56 20.57 -11.38 -17.30
C ASN A 56 21.98 -11.01 -17.80
N GLY A 57 22.62 -10.00 -17.20
CA GLY A 57 23.94 -9.49 -17.59
C GLY A 57 23.91 -8.43 -18.70
N GLU A 58 22.73 -8.09 -19.21
CA GLU A 58 22.59 -7.02 -20.21
C GLU A 58 22.91 -5.66 -19.61
N LYS A 59 23.61 -4.83 -20.37
CA LYS A 59 23.86 -3.44 -20.06
C LYS A 59 22.96 -2.56 -20.95
N ILE A 60 22.22 -1.65 -20.32
CA ILE A 60 21.41 -0.64 -21.02
C ILE A 60 22.05 0.72 -20.76
N GLU A 61 22.52 1.37 -21.81
CA GLU A 61 23.06 2.73 -21.74
C GLU A 61 21.92 3.74 -21.57
N ALA A 62 22.09 4.68 -20.66
CA ALA A 62 21.12 5.72 -20.37
C ALA A 62 21.80 6.94 -19.77
N GLU A 63 21.45 8.12 -20.27
CA GLU A 63 21.93 9.41 -19.73
C GLU A 63 21.16 9.81 -18.48
N ASP A 64 19.88 9.45 -18.41
CA ASP A 64 18.98 9.72 -17.29
C ASP A 64 18.25 8.44 -16.87
N VAL A 65 18.15 8.21 -15.55
CA VAL A 65 17.42 7.09 -14.96
C VAL A 65 16.42 7.60 -13.93
N VAL A 66 15.16 7.24 -14.11
CA VAL A 66 14.08 7.55 -13.14
C VAL A 66 13.75 6.31 -12.33
N LEU A 67 13.96 6.38 -11.02
CA LEU A 67 13.59 5.33 -10.08
C LEU A 67 12.15 5.52 -9.60
N ALA A 68 11.21 4.74 -10.12
CA ALA A 68 9.79 4.76 -9.76
C ALA A 68 9.35 3.41 -9.18
N LEU A 69 10.06 2.93 -8.16
CA LEU A 69 10.08 1.55 -7.68
C LEU A 69 8.86 1.17 -6.82
N GLY A 70 8.17 2.15 -6.22
CA GLY A 70 7.21 1.90 -5.15
C GLY A 70 7.88 1.39 -3.87
N HIS A 71 7.09 1.10 -2.85
CA HIS A 71 7.61 0.72 -1.53
C HIS A 71 8.04 -0.75 -1.42
N SER A 72 7.63 -1.60 -2.34
CA SER A 72 7.86 -3.06 -2.28
C SER A 72 9.18 -3.52 -2.88
N ALA A 73 9.89 -2.65 -3.60
CA ALA A 73 11.18 -2.98 -4.23
C ALA A 73 12.35 -2.95 -3.22
N ARG A 74 12.23 -3.75 -2.16
CA ARG A 74 13.16 -3.76 -1.02
C ARG A 74 14.55 -4.23 -1.37
N ASP A 75 14.66 -5.11 -2.33
CA ASP A 75 15.94 -5.54 -2.94
C ASP A 75 16.63 -4.39 -3.65
N THR A 76 15.90 -3.54 -4.36
CA THR A 76 16.48 -2.35 -5.00
C THR A 76 16.89 -1.29 -3.98
N PHE A 77 16.15 -1.10 -2.89
CA PHE A 77 16.61 -0.21 -1.80
C PHE A 77 17.91 -0.73 -1.16
N THR A 78 18.06 -2.04 -1.02
CA THR A 78 19.30 -2.65 -0.54
C THR A 78 20.43 -2.40 -1.54
N LEU A 79 20.19 -2.60 -2.84
CA LEU A 79 21.16 -2.28 -3.89
C LEU A 79 21.60 -0.81 -3.86
N LEU A 80 20.64 0.13 -3.74
CA LEU A 80 20.97 1.55 -3.66
C LEU A 80 21.84 1.87 -2.45
N TYR A 81 21.59 1.23 -1.32
CA TYR A 81 22.43 1.38 -0.13
C TYR A 81 23.86 0.83 -0.35
N GLU A 82 23.97 -0.35 -0.94
CA GLU A 82 25.26 -1.00 -1.25
C GLU A 82 26.09 -0.19 -2.27
N GLU A 83 25.42 0.40 -3.24
CA GLU A 83 25.97 1.33 -4.24
C GLU A 83 26.25 2.74 -3.67
N LYS A 84 26.04 2.93 -2.34
CA LYS A 84 26.34 4.17 -1.61
C LYS A 84 25.54 5.39 -2.05
N PHE A 85 24.33 5.19 -2.55
CA PHE A 85 23.40 6.31 -2.69
C PHE A 85 23.12 6.95 -1.34
N ALA A 86 22.96 8.26 -1.32
CA ALA A 86 22.56 8.98 -0.11
C ALA A 86 21.10 8.63 0.23
N LEU A 87 20.91 7.82 1.26
CA LEU A 87 19.60 7.41 1.77
C LEU A 87 19.39 7.97 3.17
N GLU A 88 18.19 8.38 3.48
CA GLU A 88 17.78 8.84 4.80
C GLU A 88 16.51 8.14 5.26
N GLN A 89 16.37 8.00 6.57
CA GLN A 89 15.13 7.51 7.18
C GLN A 89 14.02 8.55 7.01
N LYS A 90 12.80 8.09 6.72
CA LYS A 90 11.60 8.95 6.70
C LYS A 90 10.50 8.37 7.56
N PRO A 91 9.70 9.22 8.21
CA PRO A 91 8.50 8.78 8.89
C PRO A 91 7.51 8.19 7.88
N PHE A 92 6.75 7.20 8.34
CA PHE A 92 5.65 6.61 7.59
C PHE A 92 4.47 6.31 8.53
N ALA A 93 3.46 5.62 8.06
CA ALA A 93 2.35 5.20 8.88
C ALA A 93 2.09 3.71 8.72
N MET A 94 1.79 3.05 9.82
CA MET A 94 1.41 1.64 9.87
C MET A 94 0.19 1.45 10.75
N GLY A 95 -0.53 0.35 10.55
CA GLY A 95 -1.70 0.06 11.34
C GLY A 95 -2.41 -1.20 10.87
N VAL A 96 -3.70 -1.21 11.10
CA VAL A 96 -4.59 -2.31 10.75
C VAL A 96 -5.64 -1.84 9.74
N ARG A 97 -6.31 -2.78 9.08
CA ARG A 97 -7.47 -2.46 8.27
C ARG A 97 -8.73 -2.86 9.04
N ILE A 98 -9.67 -1.93 9.13
CA ILE A 98 -10.99 -2.16 9.72
C ILE A 98 -12.01 -2.39 8.60
N GLU A 99 -12.87 -3.40 8.79
CA GLU A 99 -13.98 -3.70 7.89
C GLU A 99 -15.30 -3.66 8.64
N HIS A 100 -16.35 -3.18 8.00
CA HIS A 100 -17.68 -3.04 8.56
C HIS A 100 -18.76 -3.00 7.46
N PRO A 101 -20.03 -3.28 7.76
CA PRO A 101 -21.09 -3.19 6.77
C PRO A 101 -21.20 -1.80 6.14
N GLN A 102 -21.29 -1.73 4.79
CA GLN A 102 -21.49 -0.46 4.08
C GLN A 102 -22.75 0.25 4.54
N ALA A 103 -23.85 -0.50 4.69
CA ALA A 103 -25.13 0.07 5.12
C ALA A 103 -25.06 0.80 6.48
N MET A 104 -24.15 0.38 7.37
CA MET A 104 -23.92 1.10 8.63
C MET A 104 -23.34 2.49 8.39
N ILE A 105 -22.41 2.61 7.44
CA ILE A 105 -21.80 3.89 7.11
C ILE A 105 -22.79 4.78 6.38
N ASP A 106 -23.54 4.23 5.42
CA ASP A 106 -24.58 4.97 4.68
C ASP A 106 -25.62 5.56 5.64
N ALA A 107 -26.10 4.77 6.59
CA ALA A 107 -27.05 5.21 7.60
C ALA A 107 -26.49 6.33 8.52
N VAL A 108 -25.22 6.22 8.92
CA VAL A 108 -24.58 7.24 9.75
C VAL A 108 -24.34 8.54 9.00
N GLN A 109 -23.98 8.47 7.72
CA GLN A 109 -23.65 9.64 6.90
C GLN A 109 -24.89 10.32 6.32
N TYR A 110 -25.88 9.55 5.91
CA TYR A 110 -27.01 10.03 5.09
C TYR A 110 -28.37 9.92 5.78
N GLY A 111 -28.48 9.15 6.87
CA GLY A 111 -29.76 8.92 7.55
C GLY A 111 -30.79 8.34 6.59
N ASP A 112 -31.98 8.97 6.53
CA ASP A 112 -33.10 8.52 5.68
C ASP A 112 -32.81 8.63 4.16
N ALA A 113 -31.80 9.41 3.78
CA ALA A 113 -31.40 9.55 2.37
C ALA A 113 -30.45 8.46 1.88
N ALA A 114 -30.04 7.49 2.73
CA ALA A 114 -29.06 6.48 2.39
C ALA A 114 -29.40 5.66 1.13
N ALA A 115 -30.67 5.37 0.91
CA ALA A 115 -31.12 4.60 -0.26
C ALA A 115 -31.07 5.40 -1.59
N LEU A 116 -30.86 6.69 -1.55
CA LEU A 116 -30.89 7.61 -2.70
C LEU A 116 -29.50 8.08 -3.12
N LEU A 117 -28.49 7.83 -2.30
CA LEU A 117 -27.14 8.35 -2.48
C LEU A 117 -26.13 7.21 -2.76
N PRO A 118 -24.99 7.52 -3.39
CA PRO A 118 -23.92 6.55 -3.57
C PRO A 118 -23.39 6.03 -2.25
N ALA A 119 -22.68 4.89 -2.27
CA ALA A 119 -22.01 4.35 -1.10
C ALA A 119 -21.16 5.41 -0.38
N ALA A 120 -21.46 5.64 0.90
CA ALA A 120 -20.81 6.67 1.70
C ALA A 120 -19.36 6.33 2.02
N ASP A 121 -18.53 7.36 2.12
CA ASP A 121 -17.18 7.27 2.63
C ASP A 121 -17.02 8.07 3.94
N TYR A 122 -15.86 7.93 4.58
CA TYR A 122 -15.50 8.73 5.74
C TYR A 122 -14.00 9.00 5.80
N ARG A 123 -13.64 10.07 6.47
CA ARG A 123 -12.27 10.41 6.83
C ARG A 123 -12.23 10.84 8.29
N LEU A 124 -11.44 10.13 9.10
CA LEU A 124 -11.27 10.41 10.52
C LEU A 124 -9.79 10.69 10.82
N THR A 125 -9.55 11.63 11.71
CA THR A 125 -8.21 11.96 12.21
C THR A 125 -8.25 12.20 13.71
N TYR A 126 -7.19 11.81 14.39
CA TYR A 126 -7.03 12.02 15.81
C TYR A 126 -5.54 12.24 16.13
N THR A 127 -5.23 13.10 17.06
CA THR A 127 -3.87 13.24 17.59
C THR A 127 -3.83 12.72 19.01
N THR A 128 -2.95 11.77 19.27
CA THR A 128 -2.79 11.18 20.60
C THR A 128 -2.14 12.15 21.58
N GLN A 129 -2.24 11.87 22.88
CA GLN A 129 -1.55 12.65 23.93
C GLN A 129 -0.02 12.69 23.74
N LYS A 130 0.55 11.71 23.06
CA LYS A 130 1.98 11.65 22.69
C LYS A 130 2.26 12.35 21.35
N ASN A 131 1.37 13.18 20.88
CA ASN A 131 1.47 13.92 19.61
C ASN A 131 1.70 13.04 18.38
N ARG A 132 1.08 11.83 18.35
CA ARG A 132 1.05 10.97 17.17
C ARG A 132 -0.26 11.12 16.42
N GLY A 133 -0.18 11.33 15.14
CA GLY A 133 -1.36 11.30 14.27
C GLY A 133 -1.87 9.87 14.12
N VAL A 134 -3.17 9.70 14.28
CA VAL A 134 -3.93 8.48 13.97
C VAL A 134 -5.01 8.87 12.96
N TYR A 135 -5.12 8.16 11.88
CA TYR A 135 -6.06 8.55 10.83
C TYR A 135 -6.52 7.37 9.98
N THR A 136 -7.70 7.53 9.39
CA THR A 136 -8.19 6.62 8.37
C THR A 136 -7.57 6.96 7.02
N PHE A 137 -7.23 5.93 6.26
CA PHE A 137 -6.60 6.09 4.95
C PHE A 137 -7.14 5.08 3.94
N CYS A 138 -7.25 5.51 2.69
CA CYS A 138 -7.68 4.64 1.59
C CYS A 138 -8.97 3.87 1.93
N MET A 139 -9.99 4.62 2.38
CA MET A 139 -11.32 4.07 2.64
C MET A 139 -11.92 3.57 1.32
N CYS A 140 -12.43 2.35 1.33
CA CYS A 140 -12.97 1.63 0.19
C CYS A 140 -14.47 1.38 0.43
N PRO A 141 -15.37 2.26 -0.02
CA PRO A 141 -16.81 2.03 0.03
C PRO A 141 -17.20 0.85 -0.85
N GLY A 142 -18.17 0.04 -0.41
CA GLY A 142 -18.62 -1.13 -1.15
C GLY A 142 -17.49 -2.06 -1.54
N GLY A 143 -16.51 -2.23 -0.67
CA GLY A 143 -15.27 -2.94 -0.98
C GLY A 143 -14.98 -4.07 0.00
N TYR A 144 -13.80 -4.66 -0.14
CA TYR A 144 -13.35 -5.79 0.65
C TYR A 144 -11.84 -5.70 0.97
N VAL A 145 -11.43 -6.40 2.00
CA VAL A 145 -10.02 -6.52 2.39
C VAL A 145 -9.41 -7.71 1.67
N VAL A 146 -8.18 -7.54 1.19
CA VAL A 146 -7.41 -8.62 0.55
C VAL A 146 -6.07 -8.79 1.24
N ALA A 147 -5.63 -10.04 1.36
CA ALA A 147 -4.26 -10.34 1.71
C ALA A 147 -3.33 -9.92 0.58
N ALA A 148 -2.23 -9.27 0.92
CA ALA A 148 -1.20 -8.84 0.00
C ALA A 148 0.17 -9.14 0.61
N ALA A 149 1.10 -9.58 -0.21
CA ALA A 149 2.46 -9.85 0.23
C ALA A 149 3.44 -9.27 -0.79
N SER A 150 4.44 -8.57 -0.31
CA SER A 150 5.53 -8.06 -1.14
C SER A 150 6.73 -8.99 -1.14
N GLU A 151 6.83 -9.88 -0.14
CA GLU A 151 7.92 -10.82 0.05
C GLU A 151 7.39 -12.15 0.59
N GLU A 152 8.10 -13.23 0.32
CA GLU A 152 7.78 -14.55 0.85
C GLU A 152 7.87 -14.57 2.39
N GLY A 153 6.93 -15.26 3.05
CA GLY A 153 6.87 -15.35 4.51
C GLY A 153 6.46 -14.05 5.22
N ARG A 154 5.91 -13.09 4.49
CA ARG A 154 5.41 -11.81 5.02
C ARG A 154 4.02 -11.51 4.53
N LEU A 155 3.26 -10.79 5.33
CA LEU A 155 1.87 -10.47 5.02
C LEU A 155 1.56 -9.01 5.36
N ALA A 156 0.92 -8.36 4.41
CA ALA A 156 0.19 -7.11 4.61
C ALA A 156 -1.25 -7.29 4.11
N VAL A 157 -2.09 -6.31 4.34
CA VAL A 157 -3.46 -6.29 3.81
C VAL A 157 -3.69 -5.00 3.02
N ASN A 158 -4.53 -5.09 2.01
CA ASN A 158 -4.98 -3.94 1.24
C ASN A 158 -6.51 -3.92 1.16
N GLY A 159 -7.09 -2.79 0.80
CA GLY A 159 -8.51 -2.66 0.50
C GLY A 159 -8.73 -2.49 -0.97
N MET A 160 -9.78 -3.09 -1.46
CA MET A 160 -10.21 -2.98 -2.84
C MET A 160 -11.66 -2.58 -2.92
N SER A 161 -12.01 -1.81 -3.93
CA SER A 161 -13.38 -1.42 -4.26
C SER A 161 -13.52 -1.45 -5.77
N GLU A 162 -14.56 -2.08 -6.25
CA GLU A 162 -14.91 -2.08 -7.68
C GLU A 162 -15.46 -0.73 -8.11
N HIS A 163 -15.55 -0.50 -9.39
CA HIS A 163 -16.08 0.75 -9.95
C HIS A 163 -17.47 1.08 -9.42
N ALA A 164 -18.34 0.08 -9.33
CA ALA A 164 -19.72 0.23 -8.87
C ALA A 164 -19.83 0.56 -7.36
N ARG A 165 -18.84 0.22 -6.54
CA ARG A 165 -18.87 0.38 -5.07
C ARG A 165 -20.10 -0.27 -4.42
N ASP A 166 -20.58 -1.38 -4.97
CA ASP A 166 -21.81 -2.05 -4.57
C ASP A 166 -21.60 -3.29 -3.69
N GLY A 167 -20.37 -3.48 -3.20
CA GLY A 167 -20.04 -4.53 -2.25
C GLY A 167 -20.73 -4.32 -0.90
N LYS A 168 -20.96 -5.43 -0.21
CA LYS A 168 -21.68 -5.49 1.06
C LYS A 168 -21.01 -4.75 2.20
N ASN A 169 -19.68 -4.71 2.18
CA ASN A 169 -18.84 -4.11 3.22
C ASN A 169 -18.13 -2.85 2.74
N ALA A 170 -17.68 -2.07 3.69
CA ALA A 170 -16.72 -1.00 3.53
C ALA A 170 -15.48 -1.30 4.37
N ASN A 171 -14.34 -0.80 3.97
CA ASN A 171 -13.13 -0.95 4.78
C ASN A 171 -12.23 0.29 4.69
N SER A 172 -11.38 0.47 5.69
CA SER A 172 -10.39 1.54 5.72
C SER A 172 -9.15 1.11 6.49
N ALA A 173 -7.99 1.56 6.10
CA ALA A 173 -6.83 1.49 6.97
C ALA A 173 -7.02 2.45 8.15
N LEU A 174 -6.65 2.02 9.35
CA LEU A 174 -6.49 2.83 10.54
C LEU A 174 -5.00 2.87 10.86
N LEU A 175 -4.37 4.00 10.58
CA LEU A 175 -2.93 4.16 10.58
C LEU A 175 -2.47 5.05 11.73
N VAL A 176 -1.29 4.73 12.26
CA VAL A 176 -0.56 5.52 13.24
C VAL A 176 0.76 5.96 12.64
N GLN A 177 1.16 7.22 12.88
CA GLN A 177 2.46 7.72 12.47
C GLN A 177 3.58 6.96 13.19
N ILE A 178 4.57 6.55 12.43
CA ILE A 178 5.82 5.91 12.88
C ILE A 178 6.97 6.82 12.48
N PHE A 179 7.83 7.14 13.43
CA PHE A 179 8.96 8.05 13.25
C PHE A 179 10.29 7.27 13.27
N PRO A 180 11.40 7.87 12.78
CA PRO A 180 12.70 7.23 12.79
C PRO A 180 13.13 6.70 14.17
N GLU A 181 12.75 7.38 15.25
CA GLU A 181 13.02 6.98 16.62
C GLU A 181 12.40 5.64 17.01
N ASP A 182 11.34 5.22 16.29
CA ASP A 182 10.66 3.94 16.54
C ASP A 182 11.39 2.75 15.90
N PHE A 183 12.28 2.98 14.94
CA PHE A 183 12.95 1.91 14.19
C PHE A 183 14.05 1.20 14.99
N GLY A 184 14.49 1.79 16.09
CA GLY A 184 15.52 1.21 16.98
C GLY A 184 16.92 1.18 16.39
N SER A 185 17.17 1.88 15.27
CA SER A 185 18.49 1.94 14.61
C SER A 185 18.59 3.17 13.72
N ASP A 186 19.80 3.75 13.62
CA ASP A 186 20.09 4.85 12.71
C ASP A 186 20.43 4.39 11.28
N HIS A 187 20.36 3.09 11.00
CA HIS A 187 20.64 2.56 9.67
C HIS A 187 19.61 3.08 8.67
N PRO A 188 19.98 3.58 7.47
CA PRO A 188 19.06 4.17 6.50
C PRO A 188 17.88 3.26 6.13
N LEU A 189 18.06 1.94 6.14
CA LEU A 189 17.03 0.96 5.84
C LEU A 189 16.25 0.46 7.07
N ALA A 190 16.45 1.04 8.27
CA ALA A 190 15.82 0.55 9.50
C ALA A 190 14.28 0.57 9.42
N GLY A 191 13.68 1.57 8.79
CA GLY A 191 12.24 1.62 8.58
C GLY A 191 11.72 0.46 7.72
N MET A 192 12.46 0.06 6.68
CA MET A 192 12.14 -1.11 5.86
C MET A 192 12.22 -2.41 6.68
N LEU A 193 13.23 -2.55 7.54
CA LEU A 193 13.39 -3.72 8.42
C LEU A 193 12.28 -3.78 9.46
N PHE A 194 11.88 -2.63 10.02
CA PHE A 194 10.74 -2.52 10.92
C PHE A 194 9.43 -3.00 10.27
N GLN A 195 9.17 -2.62 9.03
CA GLN A 195 8.01 -3.11 8.27
C GLN A 195 8.08 -4.63 8.07
N ARG A 196 9.24 -5.16 7.68
CA ARG A 196 9.45 -6.60 7.47
C ARG A 196 9.14 -7.42 8.72
N GLU A 197 9.58 -6.95 9.88
CA GLU A 197 9.32 -7.62 11.16
C GLU A 197 7.81 -7.72 11.47
N LEU A 198 7.06 -6.64 11.25
CA LEU A 198 5.62 -6.62 11.49
C LEU A 198 4.85 -7.48 10.48
N GLU A 199 5.25 -7.47 9.21
CA GLU A 199 4.66 -8.31 8.17
C GLU A 199 4.93 -9.80 8.40
N GLU A 200 6.10 -10.17 8.93
CA GLU A 200 6.44 -11.54 9.34
C GLU A 200 5.59 -11.99 10.52
N LYS A 201 5.43 -11.13 11.54
CA LYS A 201 4.53 -11.39 12.66
C LYS A 201 3.08 -11.58 12.20
N ALA A 202 2.60 -10.77 11.26
CA ALA A 202 1.27 -10.92 10.68
C ALA A 202 1.11 -12.24 9.92
N PHE A 203 2.11 -12.65 9.13
CA PHE A 203 2.13 -13.93 8.44
C PHE A 203 2.05 -15.11 9.41
N LEU A 204 2.86 -15.11 10.47
CA LEU A 204 2.85 -16.16 11.49
C LEU A 204 1.53 -16.19 12.27
N ALA A 205 0.99 -15.02 12.63
CA ALA A 205 -0.31 -14.91 13.29
C ALA A 205 -1.47 -15.42 12.43
N GLY A 206 -1.37 -15.31 11.10
CA GLY A 206 -2.30 -15.86 10.11
C GLY A 206 -2.09 -17.37 9.83
N GLY A 207 -1.25 -18.05 10.60
CA GLY A 207 -0.99 -19.49 10.44
C GLY A 207 0.03 -19.85 9.37
N GLY A 208 0.80 -18.88 8.86
CA GLY A 208 1.88 -19.12 7.87
C GLY A 208 1.38 -19.46 6.46
N SER A 209 0.15 -19.11 6.12
CA SER A 209 -0.51 -19.50 4.85
C SER A 209 -1.03 -18.31 4.03
N TYR A 210 -0.54 -17.11 4.25
CA TYR A 210 -1.02 -15.86 3.64
C TYR A 210 -2.49 -15.53 3.96
N THR A 211 -3.06 -16.18 4.96
CA THR A 211 -4.37 -15.81 5.53
C THR A 211 -4.17 -14.62 6.48
N ALA A 212 -4.93 -13.55 6.28
CA ALA A 212 -4.84 -12.39 7.14
C ALA A 212 -5.39 -12.71 8.55
N PRO A 213 -4.63 -12.42 9.63
CA PRO A 213 -5.16 -12.56 10.97
C PRO A 213 -6.25 -11.52 11.20
N VAL A 214 -7.39 -11.95 11.77
CA VAL A 214 -8.54 -11.08 12.03
C VAL A 214 -8.92 -11.09 13.51
N GLN A 215 -9.48 -9.98 13.95
CA GLN A 215 -9.96 -9.79 15.31
C GLN A 215 -11.18 -8.86 15.28
N THR A 216 -12.19 -9.13 16.10
CA THR A 216 -13.33 -8.21 16.20
C THR A 216 -12.92 -6.90 16.88
N VAL A 217 -13.58 -5.79 16.49
CA VAL A 217 -13.36 -4.49 17.14
C VAL A 217 -13.59 -4.55 18.65
N GLY A 218 -14.60 -5.32 19.10
CA GLY A 218 -14.86 -5.53 20.52
C GLY A 218 -13.69 -6.19 21.24
N SER A 219 -13.11 -7.23 20.67
CA SER A 219 -11.93 -7.91 21.21
C SER A 219 -10.71 -6.99 21.22
N PHE A 220 -10.48 -6.25 20.14
CA PHE A 220 -9.38 -5.28 20.04
C PHE A 220 -9.46 -4.20 21.14
N LEU A 221 -10.66 -3.75 21.46
CA LEU A 221 -10.91 -2.76 22.53
C LEU A 221 -10.97 -3.36 23.94
N GLY A 222 -10.70 -4.66 24.11
CA GLY A 222 -10.80 -5.35 25.40
C GLY A 222 -12.23 -5.51 25.93
N LYS A 223 -13.25 -5.35 25.09
CA LYS A 223 -14.67 -5.41 25.44
C LYS A 223 -15.32 -6.77 25.17
N GLY A 224 -14.62 -7.86 25.47
CA GLY A 224 -15.14 -9.23 25.37
C GLY A 224 -14.41 -10.10 24.35
N LYS A 225 -14.62 -11.40 24.43
CA LYS A 225 -14.16 -12.39 23.46
C LYS A 225 -15.17 -12.42 22.31
N GLY A 226 -14.95 -11.62 21.26
CA GLY A 226 -15.67 -11.80 20.02
C GLY A 226 -15.05 -12.95 19.24
N GLU A 227 -15.86 -13.91 18.78
CA GLU A 227 -15.42 -14.82 17.72
C GLU A 227 -15.21 -14.00 16.44
N ALA A 228 -14.05 -14.14 15.82
CA ALA A 228 -13.82 -13.60 14.49
C ALA A 228 -14.75 -14.39 13.56
N ALA A 229 -15.64 -13.68 12.86
CA ALA A 229 -16.34 -14.30 11.75
C ALA A 229 -15.30 -14.63 10.67
N GLU A 230 -15.38 -15.81 10.10
CA GLU A 230 -14.63 -16.14 8.90
C GLU A 230 -15.03 -15.15 7.79
N VAL A 231 -14.06 -14.42 7.25
CA VAL A 231 -14.23 -13.46 6.16
C VAL A 231 -13.82 -14.11 4.86
#